data_af6e9c7aa0e8cac79e18f1e428245838
#
_entry.id   af6e9c7aa0e8cac79e18f1e428245838
#
_cell.length_a   1.000
_cell.length_b   1.000
_cell.length_c   1.000
_cell.angle_alpha   90.00
_cell.angle_beta   90.00
_cell.angle_gamma   90.00
#
_symmetry.space_group_name_H-M   'P 1'
#
loop_
_entity.id
_entity.type
_entity.pdbx_description
1 polymer ?
#
loop_
_entity_poly.entity_id
_entity_poly.type
_entity_poly.pdbx_seq_one_letter_code
_entity_poly.pdbx_strand_id
1 'polypeptide(L)'
;MSAQIYDYSETDLQLVAALLQERYGKPLSPEVADSELRLDPASDELTLCPTLYWNERGAHFVVFKLPLEQYRCQFFYTDADHYGTGRDSYADLRDCVLTVLRVQADHERQSAEVSSGIAATGPTPESGEDEYHAPLIV
;
A
#
# COMPACT_ATOMS: atom_id res chain seq x y z
N MET A 1 21.09 18.45 -10.24
CA MET A 1 19.86 19.07 -9.84
C MET A 1 18.74 18.07 -9.89
N SER A 2 17.98 17.95 -8.84
CA SER A 2 16.92 16.96 -8.85
C SER A 2 15.72 17.46 -9.61
N ALA A 3 14.96 16.54 -10.20
CA ALA A 3 13.74 16.90 -10.89
C ALA A 3 12.72 17.35 -9.85
N GLN A 4 11.95 18.35 -10.20
CA GLN A 4 10.92 18.83 -9.31
C GLN A 4 9.73 17.87 -9.38
N ILE A 5 9.19 17.51 -8.23
CA ILE A 5 8.02 16.66 -8.15
C ILE A 5 6.89 17.54 -7.67
N TYR A 6 5.84 17.66 -8.50
CA TYR A 6 4.70 18.48 -8.17
C TYR A 6 3.75 17.72 -7.28
N ASP A 7 3.01 18.43 -6.43
CA ASP A 7 2.04 17.79 -5.58
C ASP A 7 0.94 17.13 -6.39
N TYR A 8 0.20 16.24 -5.75
CA TYR A 8 -0.96 15.65 -6.40
C TYR A 8 -1.97 16.75 -6.74
N SER A 9 -2.54 16.67 -7.93
CA SER A 9 -3.53 17.63 -8.34
C SER A 9 -4.88 17.29 -7.75
N GLU A 10 -5.81 18.22 -7.82
CA GLU A 10 -7.16 17.95 -7.36
C GLU A 10 -7.79 16.81 -8.16
N THR A 11 -7.49 16.74 -9.44
CA THR A 11 -7.97 15.64 -10.28
C THR A 11 -7.42 14.30 -9.79
N ASP A 12 -6.15 14.27 -9.39
CA ASP A 12 -5.56 13.05 -8.83
C ASP A 12 -6.26 12.65 -7.55
N LEU A 13 -6.55 13.61 -6.68
CA LEU A 13 -7.20 13.31 -5.41
C LEU A 13 -8.62 12.82 -5.63
N GLN A 14 -9.33 13.39 -6.59
CA GLN A 14 -10.67 12.94 -6.91
C GLN A 14 -10.67 11.54 -7.49
N LEU A 15 -9.69 11.24 -8.33
CA LEU A 15 -9.56 9.92 -8.90
C LEU A 15 -9.35 8.87 -7.80
N VAL A 16 -8.43 9.14 -6.88
CA VAL A 16 -8.15 8.20 -5.81
C VAL A 16 -9.36 8.05 -4.90
N ALA A 17 -10.02 9.16 -4.54
CA ALA A 17 -11.20 9.10 -3.69
C ALA A 17 -12.31 8.26 -4.34
N ALA A 18 -12.47 8.38 -5.65
CA ALA A 18 -13.47 7.58 -6.35
C ALA A 18 -13.13 6.10 -6.32
N LEU A 19 -11.86 5.76 -6.50
CA LEU A 19 -11.42 4.37 -6.44
C LEU A 19 -11.63 3.79 -5.04
N LEU A 20 -11.35 4.58 -4.01
CA LEU A 20 -11.54 4.13 -2.62
C LEU A 20 -13.01 3.94 -2.31
N GLN A 21 -13.87 4.83 -2.80
CA GLN A 21 -15.29 4.69 -2.59
C GLN A 21 -15.82 3.43 -3.27
N GLU A 22 -15.33 3.15 -4.45
CA GLU A 22 -15.73 1.94 -5.15
C GLU A 22 -15.28 0.68 -4.42
N ARG A 23 -14.06 0.70 -3.88
CA ARG A 23 -13.50 -0.45 -3.18
C ARG A 23 -14.20 -0.72 -1.86
N TYR A 24 -14.47 0.34 -1.09
CA TYR A 24 -14.96 0.19 0.28
C TYR A 24 -16.44 0.46 0.44
N GLY A 25 -17.10 0.97 -0.59
CA GLY A 25 -18.53 1.22 -0.54
C GLY A 25 -18.93 2.41 0.31
N LYS A 26 -17.99 3.27 0.63
CA LYS A 26 -18.26 4.48 1.42
C LYS A 26 -17.28 5.57 1.03
N PRO A 27 -17.60 6.83 1.28
CA PRO A 27 -16.67 7.91 0.97
C PRO A 27 -15.41 7.78 1.83
N LEU A 28 -14.27 7.88 1.17
CA LEU A 28 -12.99 7.82 1.86
C LEU A 28 -12.01 8.63 1.02
N SER A 29 -11.43 9.65 1.62
CA SER A 29 -10.48 10.50 0.93
C SER A 29 -9.08 10.26 1.44
N PRO A 30 -8.09 10.22 0.55
CA PRO A 30 -6.71 10.05 1.02
C PRO A 30 -6.22 11.35 1.66
N GLU A 31 -5.31 11.22 2.59
CA GLU A 31 -4.64 12.36 3.21
C GLU A 31 -3.39 12.65 2.42
N VAL A 32 -3.05 13.91 2.30
CA VAL A 32 -1.87 14.34 1.57
C VAL A 32 -0.75 14.64 2.55
N ALA A 33 0.42 14.11 2.28
CA ALA A 33 1.58 14.31 3.13
C ALA A 33 2.82 14.31 2.26
N ASP A 34 3.97 14.46 2.88
CA ASP A 34 5.24 14.37 2.18
C ASP A 34 6.10 13.33 2.88
N SER A 35 6.87 12.60 2.09
CA SER A 35 7.77 11.58 2.63
C SER A 35 9.14 11.76 2.01
N GLU A 36 10.18 11.58 2.82
CA GLU A 36 11.54 11.60 2.31
C GLU A 36 11.95 10.18 1.97
N LEU A 37 12.26 9.95 0.71
CA LEU A 37 12.61 8.63 0.22
C LEU A 37 14.02 8.62 -0.34
N ARG A 38 14.73 7.52 -0.09
CA ARG A 38 16.03 7.32 -0.68
C ARG A 38 15.80 6.55 -1.97
N LEU A 39 15.77 7.28 -3.08
CA LEU A 39 15.44 6.67 -4.37
C LEU A 39 16.63 5.99 -5.02
N ASP A 40 17.86 6.46 -4.72
CA ASP A 40 19.06 5.88 -5.28
C ASP A 40 19.80 5.14 -4.15
N PRO A 41 19.86 3.82 -4.17
CA PRO A 41 20.53 3.08 -3.11
C PRO A 41 22.01 3.39 -2.99
N ALA A 42 22.62 3.92 -4.04
CA ALA A 42 24.04 4.26 -4.02
C ALA A 42 24.30 5.63 -3.41
N SER A 43 23.26 6.36 -3.06
CA SER A 43 23.39 7.73 -2.53
C SER A 43 22.67 7.82 -1.20
N ASP A 44 23.16 8.72 -0.33
CA ASP A 44 22.47 9.00 0.93
C ASP A 44 21.45 10.11 0.76
N GLU A 45 21.28 10.63 -0.44
CA GLU A 45 20.38 11.73 -0.69
C GLU A 45 18.93 11.28 -0.56
N LEU A 46 18.13 12.09 0.12
CA LEU A 46 16.70 11.82 0.26
C LEU A 46 15.93 12.77 -0.65
N THR A 47 14.86 12.25 -1.24
CA THR A 47 14.00 13.03 -2.12
C THR A 47 12.65 13.18 -1.45
N LEU A 48 12.17 14.42 -1.37
CA LEU A 48 10.86 14.69 -0.78
C LEU A 48 9.79 14.38 -1.81
N CYS A 49 8.97 13.41 -1.51
CA CYS A 49 7.95 12.91 -2.44
C CYS A 49 6.56 13.16 -1.89
N PRO A 50 5.67 13.76 -2.68
CA PRO A 50 4.27 13.86 -2.29
C PRO A 50 3.69 12.47 -2.05
N THR A 51 2.91 12.34 -0.99
CA THR A 51 2.44 11.03 -0.54
C THR A 51 0.95 11.09 -0.26
N LEU A 52 0.23 10.05 -0.65
CA LEU A 52 -1.16 9.88 -0.26
C LEU A 52 -1.21 8.76 0.77
N TYR A 53 -2.06 8.94 1.77
CA TYR A 53 -2.20 7.98 2.85
C TYR A 53 -3.67 7.77 3.17
N TRP A 54 -4.06 6.54 3.38
CA TRP A 54 -5.38 6.24 3.92
C TRP A 54 -5.30 4.92 4.69
N ASN A 55 -6.26 4.71 5.58
CA ASN A 55 -6.34 3.42 6.24
C ASN A 55 -7.79 2.97 6.26
N GLU A 56 -7.99 1.67 6.21
CA GLU A 56 -9.31 1.09 6.25
C GLU A 56 -9.16 -0.39 6.64
N ARG A 57 -9.99 -0.83 7.56
CA ARG A 57 -10.01 -2.21 8.00
C ARG A 57 -8.66 -2.67 8.57
N GLY A 58 -7.96 -1.78 9.22
CA GLY A 58 -6.68 -2.11 9.81
C GLY A 58 -5.50 -2.08 8.84
N ALA A 59 -5.74 -1.87 7.57
CA ALA A 59 -4.68 -1.77 6.58
C ALA A 59 -4.39 -0.30 6.30
N HIS A 60 -3.11 0.03 6.25
CA HIS A 60 -2.64 1.38 5.95
C HIS A 60 -2.02 1.36 4.57
N PHE A 61 -2.32 2.36 3.77
CA PHE A 61 -1.83 2.44 2.39
C PHE A 61 -1.09 3.74 2.17
N VAL A 62 0.01 3.68 1.42
CA VAL A 62 0.74 4.89 1.02
C VAL A 62 1.02 4.81 -0.47
N VAL A 63 0.92 5.96 -1.14
CA VAL A 63 1.26 6.07 -2.55
C VAL A 63 2.20 7.24 -2.68
N PHE A 64 3.42 6.98 -3.12
CA PHE A 64 4.44 8.01 -3.27
C PHE A 64 4.49 8.46 -4.72
N LYS A 65 4.56 9.77 -4.93
CA LYS A 65 4.74 10.32 -6.27
C LYS A 65 6.24 10.55 -6.48
N LEU A 66 6.80 9.84 -7.43
CA LEU A 66 8.22 9.86 -7.70
C LEU A 66 8.53 10.81 -8.86
N PRO A 67 9.81 11.13 -9.11
CA PRO A 67 10.16 11.94 -10.27
C PRO A 67 9.71 11.30 -11.56
N LEU A 68 9.50 12.11 -12.56
CA LEU A 68 9.08 11.70 -13.92
C LEU A 68 7.71 11.04 -13.90
N GLU A 69 6.86 11.52 -12.98
CA GLU A 69 5.46 11.08 -12.90
C GLU A 69 5.34 9.57 -12.75
N GLN A 70 6.17 9.01 -11.91
CA GLN A 70 6.05 7.60 -11.55
C GLN A 70 5.44 7.52 -10.15
N TYR A 71 4.85 6.39 -9.81
CA TYR A 71 4.19 6.21 -8.53
C TYR A 71 4.63 4.89 -7.92
N ARG A 72 4.75 4.87 -6.60
CA ARG A 72 5.10 3.66 -5.87
C ARG A 72 4.10 3.49 -4.74
N CYS A 73 3.65 2.29 -4.49
CA CYS A 73 2.64 2.05 -3.46
C CYS A 73 3.04 0.90 -2.55
N GLN A 74 2.56 0.97 -1.32
CA GLN A 74 2.78 -0.05 -0.32
C GLN A 74 1.59 -0.07 0.62
N PHE A 75 1.40 -1.19 1.30
CA PHE A 75 0.44 -1.24 2.39
C PHE A 75 1.09 -1.96 3.57
N PHE A 76 0.54 -1.74 4.77
CA PHE A 76 1.08 -2.36 5.97
C PHE A 76 -0.01 -2.42 7.03
N TYR A 77 0.16 -3.30 7.99
CA TYR A 77 -0.76 -3.43 9.12
C TYR A 77 -0.10 -2.91 10.39
N THR A 78 1.22 -3.01 10.48
CA THR A 78 1.97 -2.44 11.58
C THR A 78 3.19 -1.73 11.01
N ASP A 79 3.87 -0.97 11.82
CA ASP A 79 5.06 -0.24 11.35
C ASP A 79 6.16 -1.21 10.91
N ALA A 80 6.13 -2.43 11.37
CA ALA A 80 7.18 -3.39 11.03
C ALA A 80 6.91 -4.16 9.73
N ASP A 81 5.68 -4.18 9.25
CA ASP A 81 5.32 -5.01 8.12
C ASP A 81 4.90 -4.17 6.93
N HIS A 82 5.73 -4.10 5.94
CA HIS A 82 5.43 -3.34 4.73
C HIS A 82 5.40 -4.28 3.53
N TYR A 83 4.33 -4.20 2.77
CA TYR A 83 4.13 -5.06 1.61
C TYR A 83 4.01 -4.21 0.36
N GLY A 84 4.69 -4.61 -0.69
CA GLY A 84 4.57 -3.97 -1.99
C GLY A 84 3.72 -4.80 -2.94
N THR A 85 3.67 -4.37 -4.18
CA THR A 85 2.89 -5.07 -5.19
C THR A 85 3.77 -5.90 -6.13
N GLY A 86 5.07 -5.92 -5.88
CA GLY A 86 6.00 -6.60 -6.77
C GLY A 86 6.58 -5.71 -7.85
N ARG A 87 6.12 -4.47 -7.95
CA ARG A 87 6.66 -3.50 -8.90
C ARG A 87 7.19 -2.29 -8.16
N ASP A 88 8.32 -1.77 -8.63
CA ASP A 88 8.95 -0.62 -8.00
C ASP A 88 8.26 0.69 -8.37
N SER A 89 7.62 0.76 -9.50
CA SER A 89 6.95 1.99 -9.90
C SER A 89 5.87 1.71 -10.93
N TYR A 90 4.96 2.67 -11.05
CA TYR A 90 3.87 2.64 -12.00
C TYR A 90 3.86 3.99 -12.73
N ALA A 91 3.59 3.96 -14.01
CA ALA A 91 3.51 5.19 -14.79
C ALA A 91 2.13 5.85 -14.66
N ASP A 92 1.15 5.14 -14.12
CA ASP A 92 -0.22 5.63 -14.04
C ASP A 92 -0.73 5.49 -12.62
N LEU A 93 -1.23 6.58 -12.06
CA LEU A 93 -1.73 6.60 -10.69
C LEU A 93 -2.89 5.64 -10.50
N ARG A 94 -3.80 5.56 -11.47
CA ARG A 94 -4.94 4.67 -11.37
C ARG A 94 -4.48 3.22 -11.27
N ASP A 95 -3.53 2.81 -12.11
CA ASP A 95 -3.00 1.45 -12.06
C ASP A 95 -2.34 1.17 -10.74
N CYS A 96 -1.60 2.14 -10.22
CA CYS A 96 -0.91 1.99 -8.95
C CYS A 96 -1.91 1.75 -7.81
N VAL A 97 -2.93 2.58 -7.72
CA VAL A 97 -3.92 2.47 -6.66
C VAL A 97 -4.75 1.19 -6.81
N LEU A 98 -5.21 0.89 -8.02
CA LEU A 98 -6.00 -0.33 -8.23
C LEU A 98 -5.18 -1.57 -7.89
N THR A 99 -3.91 -1.57 -8.22
CA THR A 99 -3.07 -2.73 -7.96
C THR A 99 -2.84 -2.92 -6.46
N VAL A 100 -2.55 -1.85 -5.73
CA VAL A 100 -2.30 -1.99 -4.30
C VAL A 100 -3.58 -2.40 -3.58
N LEU A 101 -4.73 -1.90 -4.01
CA LEU A 101 -6.00 -2.31 -3.41
C LEU A 101 -6.27 -3.79 -3.68
N ARG A 102 -6.00 -4.26 -4.89
CA ARG A 102 -6.23 -5.66 -5.23
C ARG A 102 -5.29 -6.58 -4.47
N VAL A 103 -4.02 -6.20 -4.39
CA VAL A 103 -3.02 -7.02 -3.69
C VAL A 103 -3.37 -7.12 -2.21
N GLN A 104 -3.80 -6.01 -1.60
CA GLN A 104 -4.19 -6.02 -0.20
C GLN A 104 -5.46 -6.87 -0.01
N ALA A 105 -6.41 -6.78 -0.93
CA ALA A 105 -7.62 -7.58 -0.83
C ALA A 105 -7.30 -9.07 -0.93
N ASP A 106 -6.38 -9.44 -1.81
CA ASP A 106 -5.95 -10.83 -1.92
C ASP A 106 -5.25 -11.28 -0.65
N HIS A 107 -4.43 -10.42 -0.08
CA HIS A 107 -3.72 -10.73 1.15
C HIS A 107 -4.72 -10.94 2.30
N GLU A 108 -5.72 -10.09 2.38
CA GLU A 108 -6.75 -10.20 3.40
C GLU A 108 -7.53 -11.50 3.25
N ARG A 109 -7.88 -11.85 2.02
CA ARG A 109 -8.62 -13.08 1.76
C ARG A 109 -7.80 -14.31 2.10
N GLN A 110 -6.52 -14.32 1.75
CA GLN A 110 -5.64 -15.44 2.06
C GLN A 110 -5.49 -15.60 3.57
N SER A 111 -5.39 -14.52 4.29
CA SER A 111 -5.30 -14.58 5.75
C SER A 111 -6.56 -15.16 6.35
N ALA A 112 -7.72 -14.77 5.83
CA ALA A 112 -8.98 -15.29 6.32
C ALA A 112 -9.12 -16.78 6.01
N GLU A 113 -8.68 -17.21 4.84
CA GLU A 113 -8.73 -18.61 4.46
C GLU A 113 -7.81 -19.45 5.34
N VAL A 114 -6.63 -18.94 5.64
CA VAL A 114 -5.72 -19.66 6.51
C VAL A 114 -6.31 -19.78 7.90
N SER A 115 -6.91 -18.72 8.43
CA SER A 115 -7.54 -18.77 9.72
C SER A 115 -8.70 -19.76 9.74
N SER A 116 -9.51 -19.77 8.69
CA SER A 116 -10.62 -20.71 8.58
C SER A 116 -10.11 -22.14 8.47
N GLY A 117 -9.05 -22.35 7.71
CA GLY A 117 -8.47 -23.66 7.58
C GLY A 117 -7.92 -24.19 8.90
N ILE A 118 -7.27 -23.33 9.66
CA ILE A 118 -6.76 -23.73 10.97
C ILE A 118 -7.92 -24.11 11.88
N ALA A 119 -8.96 -23.31 11.89
CA ALA A 119 -10.11 -23.62 12.73
C ALA A 119 -10.78 -24.93 12.29
N ALA A 120 -10.83 -25.17 11.01
CA ALA A 120 -11.48 -26.39 10.52
C ALA A 120 -10.67 -27.62 10.85
N THR A 121 -9.36 -27.51 10.86
CA THR A 121 -8.54 -28.67 11.14
C THR A 121 -8.33 -28.88 12.62
N GLY A 122 -8.84 -28.00 13.46
CA GLY A 122 -8.78 -28.22 14.89
C GLY A 122 -7.61 -27.57 15.52
N PRO A 123 -7.11 -28.17 16.52
CA PRO A 123 -6.24 -27.58 17.44
C PRO A 123 -4.99 -27.11 16.94
N THR A 124 -4.66 -26.60 16.23
CA THR A 124 -3.44 -26.20 15.93
C THR A 124 -3.09 -25.03 16.48
N PRO A 125 -2.46 -24.78 17.03
CA PRO A 125 -2.30 -23.58 17.55
C PRO A 125 -1.26 -22.83 17.13
N GLU A 126 -0.98 -22.97 17.17
CA GLU A 126 -0.43 -22.16 16.97
C GLU A 126 -0.02 -21.66 16.17
N SER A 127 0.12 -21.75 16.09
CA SER A 127 0.37 -21.23 15.30
C SER A 127 0.35 -20.39 14.84
N GLY A 128 0.52 -20.15 15.22
CA GLY A 128 0.26 -19.36 14.86
C GLY A 128 0.75 -18.59 14.58
N GLU A 129 0.90 -18.52 14.92
CA GLU A 129 0.98 -17.95 14.68
C GLU A 129 1.65 -17.65 14.04
N ASP A 130 1.88 -17.68 14.20
CA ASP A 130 2.19 -17.43 13.59
C ASP A 130 2.61 -17.10 12.94
N GLU A 131 2.75 -17.12 13.01
CA GLU A 131 2.69 -16.86 12.45
C GLU A 131 2.92 -16.45 11.81
N TYR A 132 3.04 -16.32 11.96
CA TYR A 132 2.70 -15.94 11.32
C TYR A 132 3.16 -15.68 10.62
N HIS A 133 3.51 -15.35 10.58
CA HIS A 133 3.41 -15.24 9.95
C HIS A 133 3.86 -14.95 9.06
N ALA A 134 4.38 -14.44 9.39
CA ALA A 134 4.70 -13.93 8.47
C ALA A 134 4.83 -14.28 7.28
N PRO A 135 5.19 -14.76 7.10
CA PRO A 135 5.44 -15.08 5.94
C PRO A 135 4.58 -15.13 5.10
N LEU A 136 4.11 -15.18 5.43
CA LEU A 136 3.34 -15.32 4.74
C LEU A 136 3.41 -14.55 3.79
N ILE A 137 3.76 -14.01 3.71
CA ILE A 137 3.53 -13.25 2.93
C ILE A 137 4.35 -12.75 2.17
N VAL A 138 4.67 -12.41 1.71
CA VAL A 138 5.29 -11.75 0.91
C VAL A 138 5.70 -12.04 0.02
#